data_f116b3b47e075c3b27298f01eb801f59
#
_entry.id   f116b3b47e075c3b27298f01eb801f59
#
_cell.length_a   1.000
_cell.length_b   1.000
_cell.length_c   1.000
_cell.angle_alpha   90.00
_cell.angle_beta   90.00
_cell.angle_gamma   90.00
#
_symmetry.space_group_name_H-M   'P 1'
#
loop_
_entity.id
_entity.type
_entity.pdbx_description
1 polymer ?
#
loop_
_entity_poly.entity_id
_entity_poly.type
_entity_poly.pdbx_seq_one_letter_code
_entity_poly.pdbx_strand_id
1 'polypeptide(L)'
;ILKVIAEFDEETTAELGRLIGRAVEITNILKNIKEDILGGHVYIPEEFLAAAEIEQGLAAKDILTHKNLYVARRKFAETARSSFAEAYRLLEENHNRNSKPVVYMLNLYHAYFELMDKRGWEIISPKPELKFEDRCRLVMKALLNRGGC
;
A
#
# COMPACT_ATOMS: atom_id res chain seq x y z
N ILE A 1 -13.62 10.84 -5.36
CA ILE A 1 -12.67 10.84 -4.22
C ILE A 1 -12.28 12.25 -3.83
N LEU A 2 -11.91 13.14 -4.76
CA LEU A 2 -11.51 14.53 -4.48
C LEU A 2 -12.58 15.40 -3.79
N LYS A 3 -13.87 15.12 -4.01
CA LYS A 3 -14.97 15.87 -3.34
C LYS A 3 -15.15 15.53 -1.86
N VAL A 4 -14.65 14.40 -1.40
CA VAL A 4 -14.77 13.98 0.01
C VAL A 4 -13.70 14.64 0.89
N ILE A 5 -12.62 15.15 0.27
CA ILE A 5 -11.50 15.83 0.94
C ILE A 5 -11.70 17.36 0.97
N ALA A 6 -12.82 17.86 0.49
CA ALA A 6 -13.11 19.29 0.29
C ALA A 6 -13.20 20.16 1.57
N GLU A 7 -12.97 19.57 2.76
CA GLU A 7 -12.92 20.33 4.01
C GLU A 7 -11.49 20.56 4.54
N PHE A 8 -10.49 19.97 3.88
CA PHE A 8 -9.09 20.32 4.11
C PHE A 8 -8.70 21.52 3.25
N ASP A 9 -7.68 22.24 3.64
CA ASP A 9 -7.05 23.21 2.75
C ASP A 9 -6.48 22.50 1.50
N GLU A 10 -6.25 23.25 0.44
CA GLU A 10 -5.86 22.69 -0.86
C GLU A 10 -4.51 21.96 -0.80
N GLU A 11 -3.58 22.45 -0.02
CA GLU A 11 -2.24 21.88 0.15
C GLU A 11 -2.31 20.54 0.90
N THR A 12 -3.01 20.48 2.02
CA THR A 12 -3.23 19.27 2.81
C THR A 12 -3.99 18.21 1.99
N THR A 13 -4.97 18.64 1.19
CA THR A 13 -5.72 17.75 0.29
C THR A 13 -4.82 17.10 -0.76
N ALA A 14 -3.96 17.90 -1.40
CA ALA A 14 -3.04 17.42 -2.42
C ALA A 14 -2.01 16.44 -1.83
N GLU A 15 -1.44 16.79 -0.68
CA GLU A 15 -0.44 15.94 0.00
C GLU A 15 -1.05 14.62 0.49
N LEU A 16 -2.22 14.66 1.12
CA LEU A 16 -2.93 13.47 1.56
C LEU A 16 -3.27 12.55 0.37
N GLY A 17 -3.74 13.14 -0.74
CA GLY A 17 -4.01 12.39 -1.97
C GLY A 17 -2.78 11.71 -2.53
N ARG A 18 -1.64 12.40 -2.52
CA ARG A 18 -0.35 11.87 -2.97
C ARG A 18 0.14 10.71 -2.09
N LEU A 19 0.06 10.86 -0.77
CA LEU A 19 0.50 9.84 0.20
C LEU A 19 -0.37 8.59 0.12
N ILE A 20 -1.69 8.76 0.11
CA ILE A 20 -2.64 7.63 0.00
C ILE A 20 -2.48 6.94 -1.35
N GLY A 21 -2.42 7.68 -2.45
CA GLY A 21 -2.22 7.13 -3.78
C GLY A 21 -0.95 6.28 -3.85
N ARG A 22 0.18 6.80 -3.34
CA ARG A 22 1.45 6.07 -3.29
C ARG A 22 1.37 4.80 -2.44
N ALA A 23 0.81 4.88 -1.24
CA ALA A 23 0.68 3.74 -0.34
C ALA A 23 -0.19 2.62 -0.95
N VAL A 24 -1.32 2.99 -1.55
CA VAL A 24 -2.26 2.07 -2.22
C VAL A 24 -1.61 1.43 -3.45
N GLU A 25 -0.97 2.22 -4.30
CA GLU A 25 -0.32 1.73 -5.51
C GLU A 25 0.80 0.73 -5.21
N ILE A 26 1.72 1.08 -4.31
CA ILE A 26 2.82 0.18 -3.92
C ILE A 26 2.28 -1.11 -3.31
N THR A 27 1.30 -1.02 -2.41
CA THR A 27 0.67 -2.20 -1.81
C THR A 27 0.05 -3.09 -2.88
N ASN A 28 -0.60 -2.51 -3.88
CA ASN A 28 -1.23 -3.24 -4.97
C ASN A 28 -0.18 -3.94 -5.86
N ILE A 29 0.91 -3.25 -6.21
CA ILE A 29 2.05 -3.83 -6.95
C ILE A 29 2.63 -5.02 -6.18
N LEU A 30 2.93 -4.84 -4.89
CA LEU A 30 3.51 -5.90 -4.05
C LEU A 30 2.57 -7.10 -3.87
N LYS A 31 1.26 -6.84 -3.82
CA LYS A 31 0.22 -7.86 -3.69
C LYS A 31 0.05 -8.70 -4.96
N ASN A 32 0.14 -8.08 -6.13
CA ASN A 32 -0.12 -8.70 -7.43
C ASN A 32 1.16 -9.12 -8.17
N ILE A 33 2.31 -9.03 -7.54
CA ILE A 33 3.63 -9.16 -8.18
C ILE A 33 3.77 -10.43 -9.05
N LYS A 34 3.21 -11.56 -8.61
CA LYS A 34 3.29 -12.81 -9.35
C LYS A 34 2.48 -12.75 -10.64
N GLU A 35 1.25 -12.29 -10.56
CA GLU A 35 0.34 -12.17 -11.70
C GLU A 35 0.88 -11.16 -12.71
N ASP A 36 1.37 -10.02 -12.24
CA ASP A 36 1.92 -8.96 -13.08
C ASP A 36 3.16 -9.44 -13.83
N ILE A 37 4.10 -10.06 -13.14
CA ILE A 37 5.34 -10.59 -13.76
C ILE A 37 5.04 -11.73 -14.73
N LEU A 38 4.11 -12.64 -14.40
CA LEU A 38 3.68 -13.69 -15.33
C LEU A 38 2.96 -13.13 -16.55
N GLY A 39 2.31 -11.98 -16.41
CA GLY A 39 1.75 -11.19 -17.50
C GLY A 39 2.80 -10.39 -18.30
N GLY A 40 4.08 -10.46 -17.93
CA GLY A 40 5.18 -9.76 -18.60
C GLY A 40 5.43 -8.33 -18.09
N HIS A 41 4.81 -7.94 -16.98
CA HIS A 41 4.91 -6.59 -16.42
C HIS A 41 5.66 -6.58 -15.09
N VAL A 42 6.72 -5.79 -15.01
CA VAL A 42 7.49 -5.56 -13.78
C VAL A 42 7.25 -4.12 -13.35
N TYR A 43 6.44 -3.93 -12.29
CA TYR A 43 6.08 -2.60 -11.78
C TYR A 43 6.95 -2.13 -10.62
N ILE A 44 7.84 -3.00 -10.07
CA ILE A 44 8.85 -2.53 -9.11
C ILE A 44 9.82 -1.61 -9.86
N PRO A 45 10.03 -0.37 -9.40
CA PRO A 45 10.95 0.55 -10.05
C PRO A 45 12.38 -0.01 -10.09
N GLU A 46 13.10 0.29 -11.20
CA GLU A 46 14.46 -0.21 -11.43
C GLU A 46 15.44 0.12 -10.31
N GLU A 47 15.27 1.25 -9.66
CA GLU A 47 16.10 1.67 -8.52
C GLU A 47 16.07 0.67 -7.35
N PHE A 48 14.90 0.04 -7.08
CA PHE A 48 14.78 -0.97 -6.02
C PHE A 48 15.31 -2.32 -6.48
N LEU A 49 15.19 -2.65 -7.77
CA LEU A 49 15.79 -3.85 -8.36
C LEU A 49 17.32 -3.74 -8.32
N ALA A 50 17.88 -2.62 -8.77
CA ALA A 50 19.30 -2.34 -8.73
C ALA A 50 19.85 -2.34 -7.29
N ALA A 51 19.13 -1.73 -6.34
CA ALA A 51 19.49 -1.73 -4.92
C ALA A 51 19.43 -3.13 -4.27
N ALA A 52 18.81 -4.09 -4.92
CA ALA A 52 18.77 -5.51 -4.56
C ALA A 52 19.75 -6.36 -5.39
N GLU A 53 20.64 -5.72 -6.16
CA GLU A 53 21.60 -6.41 -7.04
C GLU A 53 20.94 -7.31 -8.09
N ILE A 54 19.78 -6.89 -8.59
CA ILE A 54 19.06 -7.51 -9.70
C ILE A 54 19.45 -6.77 -10.97
N GLU A 55 20.06 -7.47 -11.91
CA GLU A 55 20.59 -6.88 -13.15
C GLU A 55 19.45 -6.34 -14.03
N GLN A 56 19.72 -5.22 -14.69
CA GLN A 56 18.81 -4.66 -15.70
C GLN A 56 18.71 -5.57 -16.92
N GLY A 57 17.55 -5.59 -17.56
CA GLY A 57 17.33 -6.34 -18.79
C GLY A 57 17.04 -7.83 -18.60
N LEU A 58 16.93 -8.32 -17.37
CA LEU A 58 16.43 -9.68 -17.11
C LEU A 58 15.00 -9.84 -17.60
N ALA A 59 14.68 -11.02 -18.15
CA ALA A 59 13.31 -11.36 -18.47
C ALA A 59 12.44 -11.36 -17.19
N ALA A 60 11.18 -10.98 -17.31
CA ALA A 60 10.26 -10.87 -16.17
C ALA A 60 10.23 -12.15 -15.30
N LYS A 61 10.23 -13.32 -15.96
CA LYS A 61 10.24 -14.62 -15.27
C LYS A 61 11.51 -14.85 -14.45
N ASP A 62 12.65 -14.36 -14.92
CA ASP A 62 13.93 -14.51 -14.21
C ASP A 62 13.97 -13.59 -12.98
N ILE A 63 13.35 -12.41 -13.08
CA ILE A 63 13.14 -11.53 -11.93
C ILE A 63 12.25 -12.21 -10.88
N LEU A 64 11.17 -12.88 -11.28
CA LEU A 64 10.25 -13.55 -10.35
C LEU A 64 10.94 -14.64 -9.52
N THR A 65 11.93 -15.32 -10.10
CA THR A 65 12.68 -16.41 -9.44
C THR A 65 14.00 -15.93 -8.85
N HIS A 66 14.32 -14.66 -8.97
CA HIS A 66 15.59 -14.12 -8.49
C HIS A 66 15.68 -14.15 -6.96
N LYS A 67 16.79 -14.69 -6.44
CA LYS A 67 17.03 -14.87 -5.00
C LYS A 67 16.91 -13.59 -4.17
N ASN A 68 17.19 -12.44 -4.77
CA ASN A 68 17.16 -11.14 -4.11
C ASN A 68 15.83 -10.38 -4.32
N LEU A 69 14.82 -10.95 -4.98
CA LEU A 69 13.56 -10.26 -5.21
C LEU A 69 12.90 -9.81 -3.89
N TYR A 70 13.04 -10.60 -2.83
CA TYR A 70 12.52 -10.23 -1.52
C TYR A 70 13.17 -8.95 -0.95
N VAL A 71 14.44 -8.70 -1.28
CA VAL A 71 15.16 -7.47 -0.87
C VAL A 71 14.57 -6.27 -1.58
N ALA A 72 14.35 -6.36 -2.89
CA ALA A 72 13.71 -5.29 -3.68
C ALA A 72 12.30 -5.01 -3.15
N ARG A 73 11.50 -6.04 -2.91
CA ARG A 73 10.15 -5.92 -2.34
C ARG A 73 10.16 -5.24 -0.99
N ARG A 74 11.05 -5.64 -0.09
CA ARG A 74 11.19 -5.03 1.25
C ARG A 74 11.56 -3.56 1.17
N LYS A 75 12.55 -3.20 0.34
CA LYS A 75 12.95 -1.80 0.16
C LYS A 75 11.82 -0.96 -0.43
N PHE A 76 11.11 -1.49 -1.41
CA PHE A 76 9.95 -0.81 -1.99
C PHE A 76 8.80 -0.66 -0.99
N ALA A 77 8.59 -1.66 -0.13
CA ALA A 77 7.60 -1.63 0.95
C ALA A 77 7.87 -0.53 1.98
N GLU A 78 9.14 -0.17 2.25
CA GLU A 78 9.45 0.93 3.18
C GLU A 78 8.88 2.27 2.71
N THR A 79 8.81 2.49 1.40
CA THR A 79 8.17 3.69 0.83
C THR A 79 6.67 3.70 1.11
N ALA A 80 5.99 2.56 1.01
CA ALA A 80 4.57 2.44 1.38
C ALA A 80 4.37 2.63 2.88
N ARG A 81 5.23 2.04 3.72
CA ARG A 81 5.18 2.18 5.18
C ARG A 81 5.24 3.65 5.59
N SER A 82 6.20 4.40 5.06
CA SER A 82 6.33 5.83 5.33
C SER A 82 5.12 6.62 4.86
N SER A 83 4.57 6.28 3.68
CA SER A 83 3.39 6.94 3.14
C SER A 83 2.13 6.67 3.97
N PHE A 84 1.94 5.43 4.48
CA PHE A 84 0.85 5.12 5.41
C PHE A 84 0.97 5.91 6.72
N ALA A 85 2.15 5.92 7.33
CA ALA A 85 2.38 6.61 8.60
C ALA A 85 2.07 8.11 8.47
N GLU A 86 2.55 8.75 7.42
CA GLU A 86 2.34 10.16 7.18
C GLU A 86 0.87 10.49 6.81
N ALA A 87 0.20 9.63 6.03
CA ALA A 87 -1.22 9.80 5.72
C ALA A 87 -2.08 9.72 7.00
N TYR A 88 -1.80 8.77 7.90
CA TYR A 88 -2.50 8.70 9.18
C TYR A 88 -2.24 9.91 10.05
N ARG A 89 -1.00 10.39 10.13
CA ARG A 89 -0.66 11.60 10.88
C ARG A 89 -1.45 12.82 10.38
N LEU A 90 -1.50 13.04 9.06
CA LEU A 90 -2.27 14.16 8.48
C LEU A 90 -3.78 14.01 8.73
N LEU A 91 -4.32 12.79 8.70
CA LEU A 91 -5.74 12.53 9.01
C LEU A 91 -6.07 12.81 10.47
N GLU A 92 -5.16 12.47 11.40
CA GLU A 92 -5.33 12.74 12.83
C GLU A 92 -5.25 14.23 13.15
N GLU A 93 -4.32 14.97 12.54
CA GLU A 93 -4.16 16.39 12.75
C GLU A 93 -5.34 17.23 12.22
N ASN A 94 -6.05 16.71 11.21
CA ASN A 94 -7.08 17.47 10.51
C ASN A 94 -8.51 16.93 10.73
N HIS A 95 -8.81 16.30 11.81
CA HIS A 95 -10.11 15.75 12.30
C HIS A 95 -11.34 16.08 11.45
N ASN A 96 -11.53 15.40 10.32
CA ASN A 96 -12.63 15.65 9.42
C ASN A 96 -13.64 14.49 9.36
N ARG A 97 -14.93 14.78 9.63
CA ARG A 97 -16.02 13.80 9.61
C ARG A 97 -16.28 13.19 8.23
N ASN A 98 -15.95 13.89 7.14
CA ASN A 98 -16.20 13.44 5.77
C ASN A 98 -15.10 12.53 5.21
N SER A 99 -14.04 12.26 5.96
CA SER A 99 -12.90 11.42 5.56
C SER A 99 -13.16 9.90 5.62
N LYS A 100 -14.33 9.45 6.10
CA LYS A 100 -14.63 8.03 6.34
C LYS A 100 -14.35 7.08 5.17
N PRO A 101 -14.76 7.39 3.91
CA PRO A 101 -14.46 6.50 2.78
C PRO A 101 -12.97 6.42 2.49
N VAL A 102 -12.24 7.52 2.67
CA VAL A 102 -10.78 7.60 2.48
C VAL A 102 -10.07 6.79 3.56
N VAL A 103 -10.48 6.96 4.81
CA VAL A 103 -9.96 6.19 5.97
C VAL A 103 -10.23 4.70 5.78
N TYR A 104 -11.42 4.32 5.32
CA TYR A 104 -11.73 2.91 5.05
C TYR A 104 -10.80 2.32 3.98
N MET A 105 -10.62 3.02 2.85
CA MET A 105 -9.72 2.59 1.79
C MET A 105 -8.27 2.47 2.29
N LEU A 106 -7.80 3.48 3.02
CA LEU A 106 -6.46 3.47 3.61
C LEU A 106 -6.27 2.28 4.56
N ASN A 107 -7.23 2.04 5.46
CA ASN A 107 -7.21 0.92 6.39
C ASN A 107 -7.24 -0.43 5.67
N LEU A 108 -8.01 -0.56 4.60
CA LEU A 108 -8.09 -1.78 3.80
C LEU A 108 -6.72 -2.12 3.16
N TYR A 109 -6.10 -1.15 2.51
CA TYR A 109 -4.79 -1.38 1.89
C TYR A 109 -3.68 -1.54 2.92
N HIS A 110 -3.74 -0.81 4.03
CA HIS A 110 -2.81 -1.01 5.15
C HIS A 110 -2.91 -2.43 5.74
N ALA A 111 -4.13 -2.98 5.86
CA ALA A 111 -4.31 -4.36 6.30
C ALA A 111 -3.70 -5.39 5.33
N TYR A 112 -3.79 -5.18 4.01
CA TYR A 112 -3.07 -5.99 3.03
C TYR A 112 -1.55 -5.84 3.16
N PHE A 113 -1.07 -4.62 3.37
CA PHE A 113 0.34 -4.33 3.59
C PHE A 113 0.88 -5.07 4.82
N GLU A 114 0.20 -4.93 5.98
CA GLU A 114 0.56 -5.61 7.22
C GLU A 114 0.53 -7.13 7.10
N LEU A 115 -0.43 -7.67 6.34
CA LEU A 115 -0.51 -9.10 6.08
C LEU A 115 0.73 -9.60 5.31
N MET A 116 1.20 -8.85 4.31
CA MET A 116 2.42 -9.17 3.56
C MET A 116 3.66 -9.01 4.42
N ASP A 117 3.76 -7.92 5.15
CA ASP A 117 4.89 -7.61 6.02
C ASP A 117 5.07 -8.67 7.12
N LYS A 118 3.98 -9.03 7.79
CA LYS A 118 3.98 -10.08 8.83
C LYS A 118 4.30 -11.46 8.28
N ARG A 119 3.89 -11.75 7.05
CA ARG A 119 4.14 -13.02 6.39
C ARG A 119 5.59 -13.18 5.93
N GLY A 120 6.26 -12.06 5.66
CA GLY A 120 7.60 -11.97 5.10
C GLY A 120 7.59 -11.68 3.60
N TRP A 121 8.56 -10.88 3.16
CA TRP A 121 8.67 -10.41 1.77
C TRP A 121 9.19 -11.47 0.80
N GLU A 122 9.75 -12.55 1.28
CA GLU A 122 10.13 -13.73 0.51
C GLU A 122 8.92 -14.53 0.03
N ILE A 123 7.77 -14.44 0.70
CA ILE A 123 6.57 -15.19 0.35
C ILE A 123 5.77 -14.41 -0.70
N ILE A 124 5.71 -14.97 -1.91
CA ILE A 124 4.97 -14.41 -3.04
C ILE A 124 3.62 -15.10 -3.22
N SER A 125 3.56 -16.39 -2.94
CA SER A 125 2.39 -17.22 -3.16
C SER A 125 2.03 -18.01 -1.88
N PRO A 126 0.75 -18.17 -1.55
CA PRO A 126 -0.42 -17.65 -2.26
C PRO A 126 -0.55 -16.12 -2.15
N LYS A 127 -1.36 -15.52 -3.04
CA LYS A 127 -1.69 -14.09 -2.98
C LYS A 127 -2.29 -13.75 -1.62
N PRO A 128 -1.94 -12.60 -1.00
CA PRO A 128 -2.53 -12.21 0.27
C PRO A 128 -4.02 -11.91 0.10
N GLU A 129 -4.83 -12.51 0.95
CA GLU A 129 -6.28 -12.33 0.99
C GLU A 129 -6.73 -12.01 2.41
N LEU A 130 -7.55 -10.96 2.55
CA LEU A 130 -8.21 -10.63 3.80
C LEU A 130 -9.48 -11.47 3.95
N LYS A 131 -9.65 -12.09 5.10
CA LYS A 131 -10.88 -12.82 5.42
C LYS A 131 -12.07 -11.86 5.47
N PHE A 132 -13.25 -12.38 5.21
CA PHE A 132 -14.49 -11.59 5.26
C PHE A 132 -14.68 -10.90 6.61
N GLU A 133 -14.38 -11.59 7.71
CA GLU A 133 -14.45 -11.05 9.07
C GLU A 133 -13.53 -9.83 9.27
N ASP A 134 -12.32 -9.87 8.73
CA ASP A 134 -11.37 -8.75 8.81
C ASP A 134 -11.87 -7.55 8.02
N ARG A 135 -12.45 -7.78 6.84
CA ARG A 135 -13.07 -6.71 6.04
C ARG A 135 -14.25 -6.08 6.77
N CYS A 136 -15.13 -6.88 7.38
CA CYS A 136 -16.25 -6.37 8.20
C CYS A 136 -15.74 -5.54 9.38
N ARG A 137 -14.69 -6.00 10.07
CA ARG A 137 -14.06 -5.27 11.17
C ARG A 137 -13.51 -3.92 10.73
N LEU A 138 -12.89 -3.84 9.55
CA LEU A 138 -12.40 -2.58 8.99
C LEU A 138 -13.53 -1.60 8.67
N VAL A 139 -14.65 -2.08 8.11
CA VAL A 139 -15.85 -1.26 7.87
C VAL A 139 -16.39 -0.73 9.20
N MET A 140 -16.56 -1.60 10.18
CA MET A 140 -17.04 -1.20 11.50
C MET A 140 -16.12 -0.19 12.17
N LYS A 141 -14.81 -0.40 12.11
CA LYS A 141 -13.81 0.55 12.64
C LYS A 141 -13.92 1.92 11.97
N ALA A 142 -14.10 1.96 10.64
CA ALA A 142 -14.27 3.22 9.91
C ALA A 142 -15.60 3.93 10.24
N LEU A 143 -16.66 3.17 10.53
CA LEU A 143 -17.97 3.71 10.91
C LEU A 143 -17.99 4.18 12.38
N LEU A 144 -17.31 3.44 13.27
CA LEU A 144 -17.27 3.70 14.72
C LEU A 144 -16.22 4.76 15.11
N ASN A 145 -15.31 5.12 14.21
CA ASN A 145 -14.39 6.25 14.41
C ASN A 145 -15.19 7.57 14.35
N ARG A 146 -16.20 7.67 15.23
CA ARG A 146 -16.80 8.91 15.66
C ARG A 146 -15.73 9.59 16.50
N GLY A 147 -15.27 10.74 16.02
CA GLY A 147 -14.38 11.58 16.81
C GLY A 147 -14.81 11.54 18.27
N GLY A 148 -13.87 11.17 19.12
CA GLY A 148 -14.12 11.17 20.55
C GLY A 148 -14.67 12.52 20.98
N CYS A 149 -15.66 12.48 21.84
CA CYS A 149 -16.01 13.60 22.70
C CYS A 149 -14.84 13.90 23.61
#